data_06123ec3b977868e07040d947cd4c245
#
_entry.id   06123ec3b977868e07040d947cd4c245
#
_cell.length_a   1.000
_cell.length_b   1.000
_cell.length_c   1.000
_cell.angle_alpha   90.00
_cell.angle_beta   90.00
_cell.angle_gamma   90.00
#
_symmetry.space_group_name_H-M   'P 1'
#
loop_
_entity.id
_entity.type
_entity.pdbx_description
1 polymer ?
#
loop_
_entity_poly.entity_id
_entity_poly.type
_entity_poly.pdbx_seq_one_letter_code
_entity_poly.pdbx_strand_id
1 'polypeptide(L)'
;MLVSIFDKQIKKVTHKSILLLFIPLILSAFTHIWNPIGFPHIDQDEGHYMRRAMQVIDGQGPQESNSTYFYAYDHPYFGQLFLGGVLKLIGYPDVLSPKAGDVHSIEMLYLVPRVIMGLLAVLDTFLIYKIAQIRYNKNVGLLSAAIFAVIPITWILRRVWLEPIQLPFILLSILFALYLNKQSTKDLIGTFLSREKLLISILSGIFLGIAIFTKIPAFVFIPLIVFLIFSMNKQNLKYLGLWSIPVILIPFIWPANALYLGEFDEWLNDLTWQSDRSNNGVLVAFQKLFIMDPLFLAISILSVGLAVIRKDPFILLGVLPFIVFCYLIGYVSYWHLIPIIPFLAISISLMIFDLTNRFLQAKYNTLFLLIFIFSIIVPSLIISTNLITSSANDFHLNVISAISKEVKNFNLKHSNSTTFETTNNDQNSNNTNNKLTILGTNYWLWIPKYILDNGQNVYKTNFIANEIKTDNILLVAGENFIKTMTRSNNTKSNVIGLKEIYSQSDLISKFEQDTTKSIEKNGHFDLDSKGSKKIELRKNYY
;
A
#
# COMPACT_ATOMS: atom_id res chain seq x y z
N MET A 1 -26.24 -19.51 0.84
CA MET A 1 -25.50 -20.33 -0.15
C MET A 1 -23.98 -20.26 0.06
N LEU A 2 -23.33 -19.08 0.07
CA LEU A 2 -21.88 -18.95 0.42
C LEU A 2 -21.58 -19.55 1.80
N VAL A 3 -22.41 -19.27 2.82
CA VAL A 3 -22.28 -19.82 4.17
C VAL A 3 -22.34 -21.36 4.17
N SER A 4 -23.15 -22.00 3.32
CA SER A 4 -23.23 -23.47 3.23
C SER A 4 -21.99 -24.12 2.58
N ILE A 5 -21.32 -23.40 1.66
CA ILE A 5 -20.04 -23.85 1.06
C ILE A 5 -18.93 -23.81 2.11
N PHE A 6 -18.90 -22.73 2.91
CA PHE A 6 -17.95 -22.61 4.01
C PHE A 6 -18.25 -23.59 5.15
N ASP A 7 -19.51 -23.80 5.52
CA ASP A 7 -19.93 -24.72 6.60
C ASP A 7 -19.58 -26.20 6.32
N LYS A 8 -19.73 -26.66 5.06
CA LYS A 8 -19.34 -28.03 4.66
C LYS A 8 -17.84 -28.27 4.76
N GLN A 9 -17.02 -27.22 4.64
CA GLN A 9 -15.56 -27.30 4.74
C GLN A 9 -15.09 -27.18 6.21
N ILE A 10 -15.80 -26.41 7.04
CA ILE A 10 -15.47 -26.20 8.46
C ILE A 10 -15.71 -27.48 9.27
N LYS A 11 -16.76 -28.25 8.97
CA LYS A 11 -17.10 -29.50 9.70
C LYS A 11 -16.05 -30.61 9.61
N LYS A 12 -15.04 -30.52 8.75
CA LYS A 12 -13.93 -31.50 8.64
C LYS A 12 -12.63 -31.06 9.33
N VAL A 13 -12.59 -29.88 9.95
CA VAL A 13 -11.39 -29.39 10.62
C VAL A 13 -11.43 -29.82 12.08
N THR A 14 -10.51 -30.68 12.48
CA THR A 14 -10.37 -31.08 13.90
C THR A 14 -9.99 -29.87 14.75
N HIS A 15 -10.48 -29.77 16.00
CA HIS A 15 -10.16 -28.66 16.94
C HIS A 15 -8.66 -28.37 17.04
N LYS A 16 -7.82 -29.40 17.03
CA LYS A 16 -6.35 -29.26 17.01
C LYS A 16 -5.83 -28.52 15.78
N SER A 17 -6.52 -28.62 14.66
CA SER A 17 -6.14 -27.93 13.40
C SER A 17 -6.42 -26.44 13.41
N ILE A 18 -7.53 -26.07 14.04
CA ILE A 18 -7.92 -24.66 14.19
C ILE A 18 -6.93 -23.98 15.13
N LEU A 19 -6.59 -24.63 16.25
CA LEU A 19 -5.65 -24.07 17.23
C LEU A 19 -4.27 -23.77 16.61
N LEU A 20 -3.76 -24.68 15.76
CA LEU A 20 -2.47 -24.47 15.09
C LEU A 20 -2.48 -23.29 14.09
N LEU A 21 -3.63 -22.96 13.50
CA LEU A 21 -3.76 -21.82 12.59
C LEU A 21 -3.67 -20.48 13.33
N PHE A 22 -4.05 -20.44 14.61
CA PHE A 22 -3.92 -19.20 15.39
C PHE A 22 -2.47 -18.76 15.54
N ILE A 23 -1.48 -19.66 15.51
CA ILE A 23 -0.07 -19.30 15.63
C ILE A 23 0.36 -18.33 14.52
N PRO A 24 0.29 -18.65 13.21
CA PRO A 24 0.66 -17.70 12.17
C PRO A 24 -0.22 -16.46 12.14
N LEU A 25 -1.50 -16.53 12.54
CA LEU A 25 -2.36 -15.36 12.59
C LEU A 25 -1.97 -14.39 13.73
N ILE A 26 -1.61 -14.90 14.91
CA ILE A 26 -1.11 -14.09 16.02
C ILE A 26 0.25 -13.48 15.65
N LEU A 27 1.15 -14.24 15.05
CA LEU A 27 2.42 -13.72 14.55
C LEU A 27 2.20 -12.60 13.54
N SER A 28 1.27 -12.79 12.59
CA SER A 28 0.92 -11.76 11.60
C SER A 28 0.29 -10.53 12.25
N ALA A 29 -0.62 -10.70 13.20
CA ALA A 29 -1.19 -9.58 13.95
C ALA A 29 -0.10 -8.81 14.70
N PHE A 30 0.85 -9.49 15.34
CA PHE A 30 1.97 -8.87 16.01
C PHE A 30 2.85 -8.09 15.01
N THR A 31 3.29 -8.70 13.93
CA THR A 31 4.22 -8.07 12.99
C THR A 31 3.58 -6.95 12.16
N HIS A 32 2.26 -6.98 11.92
CA HIS A 32 1.59 -6.01 11.05
C HIS A 32 0.73 -4.97 11.78
N ILE A 33 0.30 -5.23 13.04
CA ILE A 33 -0.57 -4.29 13.77
C ILE A 33 0.14 -3.65 14.97
N TRP A 34 1.17 -4.29 15.55
CA TRP A 34 1.89 -3.72 16.69
C TRP A 34 2.62 -2.43 16.32
N ASN A 35 2.45 -1.35 17.14
CA ASN A 35 3.12 -0.06 16.96
C ASN A 35 3.03 0.53 15.53
N PRO A 36 1.83 0.68 14.95
CA PRO A 36 1.69 1.14 13.57
C PRO A 36 2.08 2.61 13.38
N ILE A 37 2.12 3.40 14.47
CA ILE A 37 2.56 4.79 14.46
C ILE A 37 4.08 4.89 14.51
N GLY A 38 4.77 4.08 15.31
CA GLY A 38 6.22 4.12 15.39
C GLY A 38 6.90 3.68 14.11
N PHE A 39 6.38 2.66 13.42
CA PHE A 39 6.97 2.09 12.21
C PHE A 39 5.89 1.55 11.25
N PRO A 40 6.04 1.70 9.95
CA PRO A 40 7.12 2.37 9.21
C PRO A 40 7.07 3.91 9.31
N HIS A 41 8.14 4.58 8.86
CA HIS A 41 8.12 6.03 8.77
C HIS A 41 7.02 6.51 7.80
N ILE A 42 6.46 7.70 8.07
CA ILE A 42 5.45 8.32 7.21
C ILE A 42 6.07 8.59 5.84
N ASP A 43 5.40 8.14 4.79
CA ASP A 43 5.83 8.23 3.42
C ASP A 43 5.00 9.23 2.61
N GLN A 44 5.59 9.72 1.50
CA GLN A 44 4.94 10.67 0.62
C GLN A 44 3.68 10.08 -0.04
N ASP A 45 3.73 8.79 -0.43
CA ASP A 45 2.62 8.11 -1.09
C ASP A 45 1.47 7.84 -0.12
N GLU A 46 1.73 7.60 1.18
CA GLU A 46 0.67 7.54 2.20
C GLU A 46 -0.13 8.85 2.25
N GLY A 47 0.56 9.99 2.25
CA GLY A 47 -0.11 11.29 2.21
C GLY A 47 -0.95 11.49 0.93
N HIS A 48 -0.46 10.99 -0.20
CA HIS A 48 -1.16 11.04 -1.47
C HIS A 48 -2.44 10.18 -1.46
N TYR A 49 -2.36 8.92 -1.00
CA TYR A 49 -3.54 8.05 -0.94
C TYR A 49 -4.53 8.48 0.13
N MET A 50 -4.06 8.99 1.28
CA MET A 50 -4.94 9.56 2.30
C MET A 50 -5.71 10.77 1.76
N ARG A 51 -5.06 11.66 1.03
CA ARG A 51 -5.73 12.81 0.41
C ARG A 51 -6.84 12.38 -0.54
N ARG A 52 -6.58 11.42 -1.43
CA ARG A 52 -7.59 10.88 -2.34
C ARG A 52 -8.72 10.16 -1.60
N ALA A 53 -8.40 9.45 -0.52
CA ALA A 53 -9.41 8.83 0.33
C ALA A 53 -10.31 9.87 1.01
N MET A 54 -9.75 11.00 1.46
CA MET A 54 -10.53 12.12 2.01
C MET A 54 -11.45 12.75 0.97
N GLN A 55 -11.01 12.90 -0.29
CA GLN A 55 -11.90 13.36 -1.37
C GLN A 55 -13.08 12.41 -1.58
N VAL A 56 -12.85 11.09 -1.51
CA VAL A 56 -13.95 10.11 -1.59
C VAL A 56 -14.92 10.27 -0.41
N ILE A 57 -14.43 10.52 0.81
CA ILE A 57 -15.25 10.76 1.99
C ILE A 57 -16.13 12.00 1.78
N ASP A 58 -15.56 13.07 1.23
CA ASP A 58 -16.24 14.34 0.95
C ASP A 58 -17.17 14.29 -0.29
N GLY A 59 -17.22 13.14 -0.99
CA GLY A 59 -18.06 12.98 -2.18
C GLY A 59 -17.51 13.65 -3.45
N GLN A 60 -16.25 14.09 -3.45
CA GLN A 60 -15.60 14.74 -4.60
C GLN A 60 -15.07 13.73 -5.63
N GLY A 61 -15.12 12.42 -5.31
CA GLY A 61 -14.60 11.36 -6.17
C GLY A 61 -13.14 11.00 -5.90
N PRO A 62 -12.65 9.91 -6.53
CA PRO A 62 -11.32 9.36 -6.26
C PRO A 62 -10.19 10.09 -7.02
N GLN A 63 -10.51 11.00 -7.92
CA GLN A 63 -9.56 11.71 -8.77
C GLN A 63 -9.64 13.21 -8.55
N GLU A 64 -8.50 13.87 -8.50
CA GLU A 64 -8.45 15.32 -8.49
C GLU A 64 -8.49 15.85 -9.92
N SER A 65 -9.61 16.44 -10.28
CA SER A 65 -9.88 17.01 -11.60
C SER A 65 -9.15 18.32 -11.90
N ASN A 66 -8.27 18.81 -11.04
CA ASN A 66 -7.48 20.01 -11.32
C ASN A 66 -6.11 20.00 -10.63
N SER A 67 -5.10 19.68 -11.38
CA SER A 67 -3.82 20.36 -11.60
C SER A 67 -2.97 20.85 -10.41
N THR A 68 -3.36 20.72 -9.18
CA THR A 68 -2.44 20.99 -8.07
C THR A 68 -1.46 19.85 -7.79
N TYR A 69 -1.70 18.71 -8.40
CA TYR A 69 -0.88 17.51 -8.30
C TYR A 69 -0.66 16.91 -9.69
N PHE A 70 0.56 16.55 -10.01
CA PHE A 70 1.05 16.27 -11.35
C PHE A 70 0.36 15.15 -12.11
N TYR A 71 -0.27 14.20 -11.43
CA TYR A 71 -0.78 13.01 -12.09
C TYR A 71 -2.11 12.61 -11.45
N ALA A 72 -3.20 12.97 -12.11
CA ALA A 72 -4.54 12.57 -11.70
C ALA A 72 -4.75 11.07 -11.92
N TYR A 73 -4.15 10.55 -13.01
CA TYR A 73 -4.33 9.18 -13.51
C TYR A 73 -3.08 8.30 -13.38
N ASP A 74 -2.24 8.51 -12.35
CA ASP A 74 -1.03 7.72 -12.10
C ASP A 74 -1.34 6.24 -11.76
N HIS A 75 -2.48 5.96 -11.14
CA HIS A 75 -2.97 4.63 -10.80
C HIS A 75 -4.49 4.53 -10.97
N PRO A 76 -5.03 3.32 -11.26
CA PRO A 76 -6.46 3.06 -11.13
C PRO A 76 -6.92 3.34 -9.70
N TYR A 77 -8.16 3.75 -9.52
CA TYR A 77 -8.59 4.38 -8.27
C TYR A 77 -9.39 3.48 -7.31
N PHE A 78 -9.47 2.17 -7.53
CA PHE A 78 -10.20 1.31 -6.58
C PHE A 78 -9.61 1.34 -5.17
N GLY A 79 -8.27 1.43 -5.05
CA GLY A 79 -7.62 1.50 -3.73
C GLY A 79 -8.10 2.69 -2.91
N GLN A 80 -8.25 3.84 -3.54
CA GLN A 80 -8.73 5.07 -2.92
C GLN A 80 -10.23 4.96 -2.56
N LEU A 81 -11.04 4.36 -3.45
CA LEU A 81 -12.46 4.09 -3.17
C LEU A 81 -12.63 3.14 -1.98
N PHE A 82 -11.84 2.08 -1.93
CA PHE A 82 -11.84 1.12 -0.83
C PHE A 82 -11.46 1.80 0.48
N LEU A 83 -10.33 2.50 0.51
CA LEU A 83 -9.83 3.17 1.69
C LEU A 83 -10.83 4.25 2.18
N GLY A 84 -11.26 5.16 1.31
CA GLY A 84 -12.23 6.20 1.64
C GLY A 84 -13.58 5.63 2.08
N GLY A 85 -14.06 4.57 1.41
CA GLY A 85 -15.29 3.87 1.79
C GLY A 85 -15.22 3.24 3.18
N VAL A 86 -14.15 2.52 3.50
CA VAL A 86 -13.96 1.92 4.84
C VAL A 86 -13.81 3.00 5.90
N LEU A 87 -13.02 4.04 5.67
CA LEU A 87 -12.85 5.15 6.59
C LEU A 87 -14.18 5.88 6.84
N LYS A 88 -14.97 6.14 5.80
CA LYS A 88 -16.30 6.76 5.94
C LYS A 88 -17.26 5.91 6.77
N LEU A 89 -17.26 4.59 6.58
CA LEU A 89 -18.12 3.67 7.33
C LEU A 89 -17.85 3.69 8.84
N ILE A 90 -16.62 3.96 9.26
CA ILE A 90 -16.24 4.06 10.68
C ILE A 90 -16.32 5.49 11.21
N GLY A 91 -16.80 6.45 10.41
CA GLY A 91 -16.97 7.86 10.81
C GLY A 91 -15.64 8.64 10.90
N TYR A 92 -14.59 8.20 10.20
CA TYR A 92 -13.33 8.91 10.14
C TYR A 92 -13.45 10.17 9.25
N PRO A 93 -12.84 11.32 9.59
CA PRO A 93 -11.99 11.59 10.76
C PRO A 93 -12.76 12.08 12.00
N ASP A 94 -14.05 12.35 11.90
CA ASP A 94 -14.87 13.08 12.89
C ASP A 94 -14.88 12.39 14.26
N VAL A 95 -14.93 11.05 14.27
CA VAL A 95 -14.91 10.26 15.52
C VAL A 95 -13.61 10.44 16.33
N LEU A 96 -12.53 10.91 15.70
CA LEU A 96 -11.24 11.14 16.36
C LEU A 96 -11.14 12.51 16.99
N SER A 97 -11.98 13.47 16.53
CA SER A 97 -11.98 14.87 16.99
C SER A 97 -10.57 15.43 17.17
N PRO A 98 -9.73 15.46 16.12
CA PRO A 98 -8.32 15.79 16.22
C PRO A 98 -8.13 17.22 16.74
N LYS A 99 -7.31 17.38 17.79
CA LYS A 99 -7.01 18.67 18.38
C LYS A 99 -5.79 19.29 17.71
N ALA A 100 -5.93 20.53 17.28
CA ALA A 100 -4.83 21.25 16.65
C ALA A 100 -3.64 21.42 17.61
N GLY A 101 -2.44 21.09 17.12
CA GLY A 101 -1.20 21.16 17.90
C GLY A 101 -0.98 20.00 18.89
N ASP A 102 -1.93 19.08 19.02
CA ASP A 102 -1.77 17.89 19.87
C ASP A 102 -1.21 16.72 19.04
N VAL A 103 0.01 16.29 19.37
CA VAL A 103 0.72 15.21 18.67
C VAL A 103 -0.09 13.90 18.74
N HIS A 104 -0.67 13.57 19.89
CA HIS A 104 -1.41 12.34 20.06
C HIS A 104 -2.67 12.28 19.19
N SER A 105 -3.40 13.39 19.08
CA SER A 105 -4.55 13.47 18.17
C SER A 105 -4.16 13.28 16.70
N ILE A 106 -2.97 13.76 16.32
CA ILE A 106 -2.44 13.59 14.95
C ILE A 106 -1.99 12.15 14.72
N GLU A 107 -1.40 11.49 15.72
CA GLU A 107 -1.07 10.06 15.65
C GLU A 107 -2.28 9.21 15.30
N MET A 108 -3.43 9.50 15.90
CA MET A 108 -4.68 8.77 15.65
C MET A 108 -5.14 8.85 14.19
N LEU A 109 -4.84 9.95 13.48
CA LEU A 109 -5.15 10.09 12.05
C LEU A 109 -4.38 9.08 11.18
N TYR A 110 -3.17 8.67 11.58
CA TYR A 110 -2.40 7.63 10.90
C TYR A 110 -2.66 6.24 11.46
N LEU A 111 -2.98 6.12 12.76
CA LEU A 111 -3.23 4.84 13.41
C LEU A 111 -4.34 4.06 12.71
N VAL A 112 -5.49 4.71 12.52
CA VAL A 112 -6.69 4.04 11.99
C VAL A 112 -6.46 3.45 10.60
N PRO A 113 -6.00 4.19 9.58
CA PRO A 113 -5.77 3.62 8.26
C PRO A 113 -4.66 2.55 8.26
N ARG A 114 -3.59 2.71 9.06
CA ARG A 114 -2.52 1.71 9.16
C ARG A 114 -2.97 0.42 9.84
N VAL A 115 -3.86 0.49 10.82
CA VAL A 115 -4.47 -0.70 11.42
C VAL A 115 -5.33 -1.44 10.39
N ILE A 116 -6.08 -0.73 9.54
CA ILE A 116 -6.84 -1.35 8.44
C ILE A 116 -5.88 -2.11 7.51
N MET A 117 -4.75 -1.51 7.12
CA MET A 117 -3.74 -2.19 6.29
C MET A 117 -3.17 -3.43 6.99
N GLY A 118 -2.85 -3.34 8.28
CA GLY A 118 -2.39 -4.47 9.08
C GLY A 118 -3.41 -5.61 9.16
N LEU A 119 -4.70 -5.30 9.26
CA LEU A 119 -5.78 -6.30 9.23
C LEU A 119 -5.88 -7.01 7.87
N LEU A 120 -5.66 -6.29 6.77
CA LEU A 120 -5.56 -6.90 5.43
C LEU A 120 -4.37 -7.87 5.35
N ALA A 121 -3.22 -7.54 5.93
CA ALA A 121 -2.06 -8.44 5.98
C ALA A 121 -2.32 -9.72 6.82
N VAL A 122 -3.11 -9.61 7.90
CA VAL A 122 -3.57 -10.80 8.65
C VAL A 122 -4.52 -11.64 7.80
N LEU A 123 -5.41 -11.01 7.03
CA LEU A 123 -6.26 -11.71 6.07
C LEU A 123 -5.43 -12.43 4.99
N ASP A 124 -4.37 -11.77 4.47
CA ASP A 124 -3.46 -12.40 3.50
C ASP A 124 -2.80 -13.64 4.09
N THR A 125 -2.34 -13.60 5.33
CA THR A 125 -1.78 -14.75 6.05
C THR A 125 -2.77 -15.93 6.09
N PHE A 126 -4.04 -15.65 6.36
CA PHE A 126 -5.10 -16.65 6.33
C PHE A 126 -5.35 -17.21 4.92
N LEU A 127 -5.39 -16.32 3.91
CA LEU A 127 -5.61 -16.72 2.51
C LEU A 127 -4.46 -17.59 1.99
N ILE A 128 -3.21 -17.26 2.32
CA ILE A 128 -2.02 -18.06 1.98
C ILE A 128 -2.12 -19.46 2.60
N TYR A 129 -2.50 -19.54 3.89
CA TYR A 129 -2.77 -20.83 4.52
C TYR A 129 -3.78 -21.65 3.72
N LYS A 130 -4.92 -21.05 3.36
CA LYS A 130 -6.00 -21.72 2.63
C LYS A 130 -5.59 -22.17 1.23
N ILE A 131 -4.92 -21.32 0.49
CA ILE A 131 -4.40 -21.60 -0.86
C ILE A 131 -3.44 -22.79 -0.81
N ALA A 132 -2.43 -22.73 0.05
CA ALA A 132 -1.43 -23.77 0.16
C ALA A 132 -2.02 -25.08 0.73
N GLN A 133 -2.99 -25.00 1.66
CA GLN A 133 -3.73 -26.15 2.17
C GLN A 133 -4.51 -26.88 1.07
N ILE A 134 -5.19 -26.14 0.19
CA ILE A 134 -6.01 -26.72 -0.88
C ILE A 134 -5.13 -27.26 -1.98
N ARG A 135 -4.08 -26.52 -2.35
CA ARG A 135 -3.20 -26.91 -3.46
C ARG A 135 -2.29 -28.08 -3.11
N TYR A 136 -1.78 -28.12 -1.90
CA TYR A 136 -0.81 -29.13 -1.44
C TYR A 136 -1.33 -29.88 -0.21
N ASN A 137 -1.05 -29.37 0.98
CA ASN A 137 -1.54 -29.96 2.22
C ASN A 137 -1.53 -28.93 3.38
N LYS A 138 -2.10 -29.34 4.51
CA LYS A 138 -2.24 -28.51 5.70
C LYS A 138 -0.89 -28.04 6.29
N ASN A 139 0.11 -28.91 6.32
CA ASN A 139 1.40 -28.59 6.93
C ASN A 139 2.15 -27.54 6.09
N VAL A 140 2.12 -27.68 4.76
CA VAL A 140 2.63 -26.66 3.84
C VAL A 140 1.89 -25.35 4.06
N GLY A 141 0.54 -25.39 4.20
CA GLY A 141 -0.25 -24.18 4.47
C GLY A 141 0.15 -23.47 5.76
N LEU A 142 0.29 -24.21 6.87
CA LEU A 142 0.69 -23.64 8.16
C LEU A 142 2.09 -23.00 8.10
N LEU A 143 3.06 -23.70 7.50
CA LEU A 143 4.42 -23.19 7.40
C LEU A 143 4.50 -21.96 6.47
N SER A 144 3.79 -21.98 5.33
CA SER A 144 3.75 -20.84 4.40
C SER A 144 3.17 -19.60 5.05
N ALA A 145 2.08 -19.76 5.80
CA ALA A 145 1.46 -18.66 6.54
C ALA A 145 2.39 -18.14 7.65
N ALA A 146 3.10 -19.01 8.36
CA ALA A 146 4.06 -18.60 9.40
C ALA A 146 5.28 -17.87 8.80
N ILE A 147 5.81 -18.35 7.69
CA ILE A 147 6.89 -17.68 6.97
C ILE A 147 6.44 -16.28 6.53
N PHE A 148 5.30 -16.18 5.82
CA PHE A 148 4.77 -14.90 5.37
C PHE A 148 4.54 -13.90 6.52
N ALA A 149 4.03 -14.39 7.65
CA ALA A 149 3.76 -13.56 8.83
C ALA A 149 5.01 -12.89 9.43
N VAL A 150 6.21 -13.47 9.25
CA VAL A 150 7.43 -13.00 9.92
C VAL A 150 8.49 -12.43 8.99
N ILE A 151 8.36 -12.62 7.67
CA ILE A 151 9.35 -12.12 6.70
C ILE A 151 9.44 -10.60 6.79
N PRO A 152 10.64 -10.01 6.94
CA PRO A 152 10.79 -8.56 7.10
C PRO A 152 10.15 -7.73 5.99
N ILE A 153 10.22 -8.14 4.72
CA ILE A 153 9.67 -7.35 3.59
C ILE A 153 8.16 -7.11 3.71
N THR A 154 7.41 -7.94 4.45
CA THR A 154 5.96 -7.76 4.63
C THR A 154 5.60 -6.54 5.49
N TRP A 155 6.59 -5.88 6.12
CA TRP A 155 6.37 -4.60 6.79
C TRP A 155 5.75 -3.54 5.88
N ILE A 156 5.95 -3.66 4.58
CA ILE A 156 5.35 -2.76 3.56
C ILE A 156 3.81 -2.79 3.66
N LEU A 157 3.23 -3.94 4.01
CA LEU A 157 1.78 -4.11 4.17
C LEU A 157 1.19 -3.33 5.36
N ARG A 158 2.01 -2.67 6.15
CA ARG A 158 1.57 -1.77 7.23
C ARG A 158 1.32 -0.34 6.76
N ARG A 159 1.81 0.03 5.56
CA ARG A 159 1.65 1.36 4.99
C ARG A 159 0.30 1.53 4.33
N VAL A 160 -0.18 2.76 4.30
CA VAL A 160 -1.37 3.15 3.52
C VAL A 160 -0.98 3.26 2.04
N TRP A 161 -0.77 2.09 1.43
CA TRP A 161 -0.37 1.94 0.04
C TRP A 161 -1.37 1.06 -0.73
N LEU A 162 -1.17 0.91 -2.03
CA LEU A 162 -2.05 0.10 -2.87
C LEU A 162 -1.77 -1.40 -2.75
N GLU A 163 -0.52 -1.81 -2.47
CA GLU A 163 -0.12 -3.20 -2.30
C GLU A 163 -0.90 -3.93 -1.18
N PRO A 164 -1.06 -3.36 0.03
CA PRO A 164 -1.88 -3.97 1.08
C PRO A 164 -3.35 -4.18 0.67
N ILE A 165 -3.89 -3.28 -0.15
CA ILE A 165 -5.27 -3.40 -0.65
C ILE A 165 -5.35 -4.40 -1.79
N GLN A 166 -4.37 -4.44 -2.68
CA GLN A 166 -4.35 -5.29 -3.86
C GLN A 166 -4.20 -6.78 -3.54
N LEU A 167 -3.27 -7.11 -2.62
CA LEU A 167 -2.84 -8.48 -2.36
C LEU A 167 -3.98 -9.41 -1.96
N PRO A 168 -4.89 -9.07 -1.01
CA PRO A 168 -5.99 -9.94 -0.64
C PRO A 168 -6.92 -10.25 -1.82
N PHE A 169 -7.12 -9.33 -2.77
CA PHE A 169 -7.95 -9.58 -3.95
C PHE A 169 -7.27 -10.53 -4.94
N ILE A 170 -5.95 -10.46 -5.12
CA ILE A 170 -5.18 -11.45 -5.89
C ILE A 170 -5.36 -12.84 -5.25
N LEU A 171 -5.14 -12.94 -3.94
CA LEU A 171 -5.22 -14.21 -3.21
C LEU A 171 -6.65 -14.78 -3.19
N LEU A 172 -7.67 -13.95 -3.06
CA LEU A 172 -9.08 -14.37 -3.17
C LEU A 172 -9.38 -14.92 -4.57
N SER A 173 -8.93 -14.25 -5.63
CA SER A 173 -9.12 -14.73 -6.99
C SER A 173 -8.52 -16.12 -7.20
N ILE A 174 -7.28 -16.34 -6.72
CA ILE A 174 -6.59 -17.64 -6.77
C ILE A 174 -7.33 -18.69 -5.93
N LEU A 175 -7.78 -18.33 -4.74
CA LEU A 175 -8.51 -19.23 -3.86
C LEU A 175 -9.81 -19.72 -4.49
N PHE A 176 -10.58 -18.81 -5.12
CA PHE A 176 -11.82 -19.20 -5.82
C PHE A 176 -11.53 -20.04 -7.06
N ALA A 177 -10.47 -19.77 -7.82
CA ALA A 177 -10.04 -20.62 -8.93
C ALA A 177 -9.67 -22.05 -8.47
N LEU A 178 -9.01 -22.18 -7.33
CA LEU A 178 -8.71 -23.49 -6.72
C LEU A 178 -9.97 -24.22 -6.26
N TYR A 179 -10.97 -23.53 -5.71
CA TYR A 179 -12.26 -24.14 -5.35
C TYR A 179 -13.03 -24.63 -6.58
N LEU A 180 -13.02 -23.88 -7.68
CA LEU A 180 -13.63 -24.29 -8.94
C LEU A 180 -13.05 -25.63 -9.41
N ASN A 181 -11.75 -25.77 -9.32
CA ASN A 181 -11.02 -26.97 -9.69
C ASN A 181 -11.40 -28.20 -8.82
N LYS A 182 -11.45 -28.03 -7.49
CA LYS A 182 -11.76 -29.09 -6.54
C LYS A 182 -13.18 -29.66 -6.69
N GLN A 183 -14.16 -28.84 -7.10
CA GLN A 183 -15.54 -29.29 -7.32
C GLN A 183 -15.70 -30.09 -8.63
N SER A 184 -14.81 -29.91 -9.60
CA SER A 184 -14.87 -30.60 -10.90
C SER A 184 -14.74 -32.14 -10.79
N THR A 185 -14.12 -32.65 -9.73
CA THR A 185 -13.90 -34.08 -9.54
C THR A 185 -15.14 -34.84 -9.04
N LYS A 186 -16.20 -34.15 -8.61
CA LYS A 186 -17.40 -34.78 -8.03
C LYS A 186 -18.58 -34.92 -8.99
N ASP A 187 -18.62 -34.12 -10.08
CA ASP A 187 -19.76 -34.07 -10.99
C ASP A 187 -19.41 -34.70 -12.34
N LEU A 188 -19.29 -36.02 -12.38
CA LEU A 188 -19.12 -36.80 -13.61
C LEU A 188 -20.43 -36.98 -14.42
N ILE A 189 -21.57 -36.52 -13.90
CA ILE A 189 -22.88 -36.68 -14.51
C ILE A 189 -23.63 -35.33 -14.49
N GLY A 190 -23.53 -34.58 -15.56
CA GLY A 190 -24.38 -33.39 -15.73
C GLY A 190 -23.91 -32.40 -16.77
N THR A 191 -24.68 -32.27 -17.85
CA THR A 191 -24.44 -31.41 -19.03
C THR A 191 -24.75 -29.92 -18.81
N PHE A 192 -25.16 -29.50 -17.63
CA PHE A 192 -25.50 -28.11 -17.32
C PHE A 192 -24.43 -27.41 -16.45
N LEU A 193 -24.22 -26.13 -16.70
CA LEU A 193 -23.41 -25.25 -15.86
C LEU A 193 -23.94 -25.30 -14.42
N SER A 194 -23.17 -25.89 -13.51
CA SER A 194 -23.54 -25.84 -12.08
C SER A 194 -23.55 -24.39 -11.62
N ARG A 195 -24.68 -23.94 -11.02
CA ARG A 195 -24.85 -22.58 -10.50
C ARG A 195 -23.73 -22.20 -9.50
N GLU A 196 -23.24 -23.17 -8.73
CA GLU A 196 -22.13 -22.96 -7.79
C GLU A 196 -20.81 -22.67 -8.53
N LYS A 197 -20.48 -23.44 -9.57
CA LYS A 197 -19.26 -23.26 -10.36
C LYS A 197 -19.28 -21.93 -11.13
N LEU A 198 -20.46 -21.54 -11.66
CA LEU A 198 -20.67 -20.26 -12.31
C LEU A 198 -20.35 -19.11 -11.34
N LEU A 199 -20.93 -19.13 -10.14
CA LEU A 199 -20.71 -18.11 -9.12
C LEU A 199 -19.24 -18.04 -8.70
N ILE A 200 -18.58 -19.17 -8.46
CA ILE A 200 -17.17 -19.26 -8.07
C ILE A 200 -16.27 -18.68 -9.18
N SER A 201 -16.57 -18.99 -10.44
CA SER A 201 -15.82 -18.46 -11.59
C SER A 201 -15.94 -16.94 -11.70
N ILE A 202 -17.18 -16.42 -11.63
CA ILE A 202 -17.42 -14.98 -11.65
C ILE A 202 -16.74 -14.28 -10.47
N LEU A 203 -16.82 -14.82 -9.26
CA LEU A 203 -16.16 -14.24 -8.09
C LEU A 203 -14.64 -14.20 -8.25
N SER A 204 -14.02 -15.28 -8.76
CA SER A 204 -12.59 -15.27 -9.07
C SER A 204 -12.25 -14.14 -10.07
N GLY A 205 -13.05 -13.97 -11.12
CA GLY A 205 -12.87 -12.89 -12.09
C GLY A 205 -13.08 -11.49 -11.50
N ILE A 206 -14.10 -11.31 -10.66
CA ILE A 206 -14.35 -10.03 -9.96
C ILE A 206 -13.15 -9.66 -9.09
N PHE A 207 -12.63 -10.59 -8.29
CA PHE A 207 -11.50 -10.29 -7.42
C PHE A 207 -10.23 -9.97 -8.19
N LEU A 208 -9.94 -10.65 -9.32
CA LEU A 208 -8.81 -10.26 -10.16
C LEU A 208 -9.05 -8.91 -10.83
N GLY A 209 -10.26 -8.66 -11.35
CA GLY A 209 -10.62 -7.36 -11.92
C GLY A 209 -10.43 -6.22 -10.92
N ILE A 210 -10.85 -6.41 -9.68
CA ILE A 210 -10.63 -5.45 -8.58
C ILE A 210 -9.13 -5.27 -8.29
N ALA A 211 -8.35 -6.37 -8.25
CA ALA A 211 -6.92 -6.29 -8.03
C ALA A 211 -6.20 -5.48 -9.14
N ILE A 212 -6.58 -5.67 -10.40
CA ILE A 212 -6.06 -4.89 -11.54
C ILE A 212 -6.52 -3.43 -11.45
N PHE A 213 -7.78 -3.20 -11.05
CA PHE A 213 -8.34 -1.86 -10.85
C PHE A 213 -7.78 -1.16 -9.60
N THR A 214 -7.11 -1.88 -8.71
CA THR A 214 -6.33 -1.30 -7.61
C THR A 214 -4.94 -0.89 -8.10
N LYS A 215 -4.24 -1.79 -8.82
CA LYS A 215 -2.91 -1.56 -9.39
C LYS A 215 -2.69 -2.50 -10.55
N ILE A 216 -2.37 -1.95 -11.72
CA ILE A 216 -2.29 -2.66 -13.01
C ILE A 216 -1.49 -3.98 -12.94
N PRO A 217 -0.30 -4.07 -12.30
CA PRO A 217 0.54 -5.27 -12.35
C PRO A 217 -0.14 -6.58 -11.92
N ALA A 218 -1.32 -6.54 -11.28
CA ALA A 218 -2.08 -7.75 -10.96
C ALA A 218 -2.50 -8.57 -12.19
N PHE A 219 -2.55 -7.97 -13.39
CA PHE A 219 -2.86 -8.71 -14.63
C PHE A 219 -1.88 -9.85 -14.92
N VAL A 220 -0.67 -9.77 -14.38
CA VAL A 220 0.37 -10.80 -14.54
C VAL A 220 -0.04 -12.15 -13.96
N PHE A 221 -1.03 -12.19 -13.07
CA PHE A 221 -1.58 -13.44 -12.50
C PHE A 221 -2.65 -14.08 -13.39
N ILE A 222 -3.04 -13.46 -14.51
CA ILE A 222 -3.97 -14.06 -15.48
C ILE A 222 -3.52 -15.46 -15.92
N PRO A 223 -2.26 -15.71 -16.33
CA PRO A 223 -1.82 -17.05 -16.74
C PRO A 223 -1.97 -18.11 -15.65
N LEU A 224 -1.68 -17.77 -14.38
CA LEU A 224 -1.86 -18.67 -13.27
C LEU A 224 -3.33 -19.05 -13.07
N ILE A 225 -4.23 -18.06 -13.08
CA ILE A 225 -5.66 -18.31 -12.82
C ILE A 225 -6.29 -19.05 -13.97
N VAL A 226 -5.94 -18.69 -15.21
CA VAL A 226 -6.35 -19.45 -16.43
C VAL A 226 -5.89 -20.89 -16.32
N PHE A 227 -4.64 -21.14 -15.94
CA PHE A 227 -4.14 -22.49 -15.72
C PHE A 227 -4.96 -23.23 -14.64
N LEU A 228 -5.27 -22.60 -13.51
CA LEU A 228 -6.06 -23.21 -12.44
C LEU A 228 -7.49 -23.56 -12.89
N ILE A 229 -8.12 -22.72 -13.70
CA ILE A 229 -9.47 -22.96 -14.22
C ILE A 229 -9.46 -24.07 -15.28
N PHE A 230 -8.45 -24.06 -16.18
CA PHE A 230 -8.39 -24.91 -17.36
C PHE A 230 -7.77 -26.29 -17.11
N SER A 231 -6.81 -26.41 -16.18
CA SER A 231 -5.89 -27.57 -16.08
C SER A 231 -6.55 -28.92 -15.82
N MET A 232 -7.83 -28.96 -15.43
CA MET A 232 -8.48 -30.19 -15.00
C MET A 232 -9.57 -30.72 -15.96
N ASN A 233 -10.13 -29.91 -16.85
CA ASN A 233 -11.13 -30.40 -17.79
C ASN A 233 -11.40 -29.40 -18.91
N LYS A 234 -11.39 -29.85 -20.18
CA LYS A 234 -11.76 -29.02 -21.36
C LYS A 234 -13.18 -28.42 -21.26
N GLN A 235 -14.06 -29.01 -20.44
CA GLN A 235 -15.40 -28.47 -20.16
C GLN A 235 -15.37 -27.12 -19.39
N ASN A 236 -14.24 -26.75 -18.79
CA ASN A 236 -14.08 -25.52 -18.03
C ASN A 236 -13.91 -24.27 -18.92
N LEU A 237 -13.81 -24.39 -20.24
CA LEU A 237 -13.74 -23.25 -21.17
C LEU A 237 -14.90 -22.25 -21.00
N LYS A 238 -16.11 -22.75 -20.72
CA LYS A 238 -17.28 -21.89 -20.47
C LYS A 238 -17.11 -21.04 -19.22
N TYR A 239 -16.52 -21.60 -18.17
CA TYR A 239 -16.22 -20.88 -16.93
C TYR A 239 -15.10 -19.87 -17.11
N LEU A 240 -14.13 -20.15 -17.99
CA LEU A 240 -13.09 -19.20 -18.36
C LEU A 240 -13.67 -17.96 -19.09
N GLY A 241 -14.62 -18.16 -20.01
CA GLY A 241 -15.33 -17.05 -20.64
C GLY A 241 -16.10 -16.19 -19.64
N LEU A 242 -16.81 -16.82 -18.70
CA LEU A 242 -17.53 -16.08 -17.64
C LEU A 242 -16.58 -15.36 -16.67
N TRP A 243 -15.43 -15.96 -16.38
CA TRP A 243 -14.40 -15.37 -15.56
C TRP A 243 -13.77 -14.13 -16.23
N SER A 244 -13.54 -14.17 -17.54
CA SER A 244 -12.88 -13.07 -18.26
C SER A 244 -13.73 -11.80 -18.32
N ILE A 245 -15.05 -11.90 -18.27
CA ILE A 245 -15.96 -10.74 -18.32
C ILE A 245 -15.62 -9.71 -17.21
N PRO A 246 -15.68 -10.04 -15.91
CA PRO A 246 -15.35 -9.08 -14.87
C PRO A 246 -13.86 -8.70 -14.84
N VAL A 247 -12.94 -9.59 -15.27
CA VAL A 247 -11.51 -9.27 -15.37
C VAL A 247 -11.24 -8.14 -16.37
N ILE A 248 -12.03 -8.05 -17.44
CA ILE A 248 -11.92 -7.00 -18.45
C ILE A 248 -12.75 -5.77 -18.06
N LEU A 249 -14.02 -5.97 -17.69
CA LEU A 249 -14.95 -4.85 -17.48
C LEU A 249 -14.61 -4.00 -16.24
N ILE A 250 -14.14 -4.60 -15.15
CA ILE A 250 -13.87 -3.85 -13.93
C ILE A 250 -12.69 -2.88 -14.10
N PRO A 251 -11.50 -3.29 -14.61
CA PRO A 251 -10.42 -2.34 -14.86
C PRO A 251 -10.76 -1.32 -15.95
N PHE A 252 -11.62 -1.68 -16.92
CA PHE A 252 -12.04 -0.78 -17.98
C PHE A 252 -12.84 0.43 -17.48
N ILE A 253 -13.38 0.38 -16.27
CA ILE A 253 -14.03 1.53 -15.62
C ILE A 253 -13.08 2.74 -15.57
N TRP A 254 -11.78 2.52 -15.39
CA TRP A 254 -10.80 3.60 -15.28
C TRP A 254 -10.64 4.43 -16.58
N PRO A 255 -10.27 3.86 -17.72
CA PRO A 255 -10.24 4.63 -18.98
C PRO A 255 -11.62 5.11 -19.43
N ALA A 256 -12.69 4.35 -19.15
CA ALA A 256 -14.05 4.77 -19.48
C ALA A 256 -14.48 6.02 -18.70
N ASN A 257 -14.08 6.13 -17.43
CA ASN A 257 -14.33 7.32 -16.62
C ASN A 257 -13.54 8.53 -17.14
N ALA A 258 -12.27 8.36 -17.50
CA ALA A 258 -11.47 9.43 -18.10
C ALA A 258 -12.08 9.93 -19.43
N LEU A 259 -12.58 9.00 -20.26
CA LEU A 259 -13.28 9.34 -21.51
C LEU A 259 -14.59 10.11 -21.23
N TYR A 260 -15.37 9.68 -20.23
CA TYR A 260 -16.62 10.34 -19.84
C TYR A 260 -16.40 11.77 -19.34
N LEU A 261 -15.30 12.02 -18.61
CA LEU A 261 -14.93 13.34 -18.11
C LEU A 261 -14.26 14.23 -19.17
N GLY A 262 -13.94 13.69 -20.36
CA GLY A 262 -13.20 14.42 -21.40
C GLY A 262 -11.68 14.54 -21.11
N GLU A 263 -11.15 13.75 -20.19
CA GLU A 263 -9.76 13.76 -19.69
C GLU A 263 -8.95 12.56 -20.23
N PHE A 264 -9.35 11.98 -21.36
CA PHE A 264 -8.71 10.77 -21.89
C PHE A 264 -7.24 11.00 -22.29
N ASP A 265 -6.92 12.18 -22.82
CA ASP A 265 -5.55 12.54 -23.19
C ASP A 265 -4.66 12.66 -21.95
N GLU A 266 -5.18 13.21 -20.85
CA GLU A 266 -4.49 13.29 -19.57
C GLU A 266 -4.24 11.88 -18.99
N TRP A 267 -5.26 11.02 -19.02
CA TRP A 267 -5.11 9.61 -18.64
C TRP A 267 -4.02 8.90 -19.46
N LEU A 268 -3.97 9.10 -20.76
CA LEU A 268 -2.97 8.49 -21.64
C LEU A 268 -1.55 9.03 -21.34
N ASN A 269 -1.43 10.34 -21.11
CA ASN A 269 -0.17 10.98 -20.76
C ASN A 269 0.37 10.46 -19.42
N ASP A 270 -0.48 10.35 -18.39
CA ASP A 270 -0.09 9.84 -17.08
C ASP A 270 0.31 8.35 -17.14
N LEU A 271 -0.41 7.54 -17.92
CA LEU A 271 -0.07 6.15 -18.15
C LEU A 271 1.27 6.00 -18.88
N THR A 272 1.51 6.83 -19.90
CA THR A 272 2.78 6.85 -20.64
C THR A 272 3.93 7.26 -19.72
N TRP A 273 3.74 8.31 -18.90
CA TRP A 273 4.72 8.71 -17.92
C TRP A 273 5.06 7.61 -16.93
N GLN A 274 4.07 6.83 -16.46
CA GLN A 274 4.31 5.70 -15.57
C GLN A 274 5.16 4.61 -16.24
N SER A 275 4.97 4.37 -17.54
CA SER A 275 5.71 3.36 -18.30
C SER A 275 7.14 3.79 -18.63
N ASP A 276 7.37 5.09 -18.82
CA ASP A 276 8.66 5.67 -19.22
C ASP A 276 9.61 5.91 -18.05
N ARG A 277 9.20 5.63 -16.83
CA ARG A 277 10.05 5.75 -15.63
C ARG A 277 11.21 4.76 -15.71
N SER A 278 12.43 5.28 -15.75
CA SER A 278 13.64 4.47 -15.97
C SER A 278 14.72 4.76 -14.91
N ASN A 279 14.55 4.33 -13.68
CA ASN A 279 15.59 4.62 -12.69
C ASN A 279 16.08 3.43 -11.84
N ASN A 280 15.28 2.37 -11.68
CA ASN A 280 15.63 1.26 -10.81
C ASN A 280 15.18 -0.05 -11.47
N GLY A 281 16.11 -0.77 -12.10
CA GLY A 281 15.81 -2.08 -12.66
C GLY A 281 15.50 -3.13 -11.58
N VAL A 282 14.92 -4.24 -11.99
CA VAL A 282 14.54 -5.36 -11.10
C VAL A 282 15.72 -5.88 -10.25
N LEU A 283 16.96 -5.79 -10.76
CA LEU A 283 18.16 -6.19 -10.01
C LEU A 283 18.39 -5.33 -8.78
N VAL A 284 18.12 -4.02 -8.85
CA VAL A 284 18.21 -3.12 -7.70
C VAL A 284 17.17 -3.49 -6.64
N ALA A 285 15.96 -3.87 -7.07
CA ALA A 285 14.92 -4.35 -6.15
C ALA A 285 15.37 -5.63 -5.41
N PHE A 286 15.95 -6.59 -6.11
CA PHE A 286 16.52 -7.80 -5.50
C PHE A 286 17.73 -7.50 -4.60
N GLN A 287 18.59 -6.56 -4.97
CA GLN A 287 19.70 -6.12 -4.12
C GLN A 287 19.20 -5.53 -2.80
N LYS A 288 18.16 -4.69 -2.84
CA LYS A 288 17.52 -4.16 -1.63
C LYS A 288 16.87 -5.27 -0.79
N LEU A 289 16.20 -6.22 -1.42
CA LEU A 289 15.66 -7.39 -0.72
C LEU A 289 16.75 -8.25 -0.08
N PHE A 290 17.91 -8.43 -0.76
CA PHE A 290 19.06 -9.13 -0.21
C PHE A 290 19.64 -8.42 1.02
N ILE A 291 19.75 -7.10 0.98
CA ILE A 291 20.21 -6.32 2.14
C ILE A 291 19.23 -6.48 3.33
N MET A 292 17.93 -6.54 3.05
CA MET A 292 16.89 -6.66 4.06
C MET A 292 16.83 -8.06 4.68
N ASP A 293 16.83 -9.09 3.87
CA ASP A 293 16.79 -10.49 4.32
C ASP A 293 17.54 -11.40 3.32
N PRO A 294 18.88 -11.53 3.46
CA PRO A 294 19.69 -12.35 2.56
C PRO A 294 19.32 -13.83 2.63
N LEU A 295 18.92 -14.32 3.81
CA LEU A 295 18.56 -15.71 4.01
C LEU A 295 17.25 -16.04 3.28
N PHE A 296 16.24 -15.21 3.43
CA PHE A 296 14.97 -15.38 2.72
C PHE A 296 15.16 -15.37 1.21
N LEU A 297 15.93 -14.42 0.67
CA LEU A 297 16.17 -14.35 -0.78
C LEU A 297 16.92 -15.59 -1.29
N ALA A 298 18.01 -16.01 -0.61
CA ALA A 298 18.78 -17.18 -1.02
C ALA A 298 17.91 -18.45 -1.03
N ILE A 299 17.15 -18.68 0.02
CA ILE A 299 16.26 -19.83 0.13
C ILE A 299 15.12 -19.75 -0.89
N SER A 300 14.61 -18.56 -1.19
CA SER A 300 13.58 -18.35 -2.23
C SER A 300 14.10 -18.76 -3.61
N ILE A 301 15.31 -18.35 -3.97
CA ILE A 301 15.92 -18.73 -5.26
C ILE A 301 16.08 -20.25 -5.35
N LEU A 302 16.59 -20.90 -4.30
CA LEU A 302 16.73 -22.34 -4.26
C LEU A 302 15.38 -23.07 -4.36
N SER A 303 14.36 -22.57 -3.66
CA SER A 303 13.01 -23.17 -3.67
C SER A 303 12.31 -23.05 -5.03
N VAL A 304 12.47 -21.91 -5.71
CA VAL A 304 11.95 -21.72 -7.08
C VAL A 304 12.73 -22.58 -8.07
N GLY A 305 14.07 -22.69 -7.93
CA GLY A 305 14.88 -23.64 -8.72
C GLY A 305 14.39 -25.09 -8.57
N LEU A 306 14.04 -25.50 -7.35
CA LEU A 306 13.46 -26.81 -7.11
C LEU A 306 12.05 -26.96 -7.72
N ALA A 307 11.25 -25.89 -7.72
CA ALA A 307 9.95 -25.88 -8.40
C ALA A 307 10.08 -26.05 -9.93
N VAL A 308 11.15 -25.50 -10.54
CA VAL A 308 11.48 -25.74 -11.96
C VAL A 308 11.79 -27.22 -12.20
N ILE A 309 12.64 -27.85 -11.37
CA ILE A 309 13.00 -29.27 -11.49
C ILE A 309 11.74 -30.15 -11.35
N ARG A 310 10.82 -29.78 -10.46
CA ARG A 310 9.54 -30.51 -10.24
C ARG A 310 8.48 -30.20 -11.28
N LYS A 311 8.70 -29.22 -12.12
CA LYS A 311 7.72 -28.71 -13.07
C LYS A 311 6.40 -28.31 -12.36
N ASP A 312 6.50 -27.61 -11.22
CA ASP A 312 5.32 -27.14 -10.49
C ASP A 312 4.75 -25.86 -11.11
N PRO A 313 3.69 -25.95 -11.92
CA PRO A 313 3.18 -24.80 -12.65
C PRO A 313 2.53 -23.76 -11.74
N PHE A 314 2.06 -24.11 -10.55
CA PHE A 314 1.48 -23.16 -9.61
C PHE A 314 2.53 -22.15 -9.11
N ILE A 315 3.68 -22.64 -8.68
CA ILE A 315 4.78 -21.76 -8.25
C ILE A 315 5.38 -20.99 -9.43
N LEU A 316 5.62 -21.69 -10.55
CA LEU A 316 6.26 -21.08 -11.71
C LEU A 316 5.40 -19.97 -12.33
N LEU A 317 4.09 -20.18 -12.49
CA LEU A 317 3.17 -19.17 -13.02
C LEU A 317 2.84 -18.08 -12.00
N GLY A 318 3.04 -18.33 -10.72
CA GLY A 318 2.90 -17.32 -9.67
C GLY A 318 4.11 -16.39 -9.53
N VAL A 319 5.30 -16.81 -9.99
CA VAL A 319 6.55 -16.08 -9.79
C VAL A 319 7.13 -15.57 -11.11
N LEU A 320 7.35 -16.44 -12.09
CA LEU A 320 8.13 -16.08 -13.28
C LEU A 320 7.51 -15.00 -14.16
N PRO A 321 6.19 -15.01 -14.47
CA PRO A 321 5.60 -13.95 -15.27
C PRO A 321 5.74 -12.57 -14.60
N PHE A 322 5.66 -12.52 -13.27
CA PHE A 322 5.82 -11.27 -12.54
C PHE A 322 7.27 -10.75 -12.59
N ILE A 323 8.27 -11.62 -12.46
CA ILE A 323 9.68 -11.25 -12.61
C ILE A 323 9.97 -10.76 -14.03
N VAL A 324 9.44 -11.45 -15.05
CA VAL A 324 9.57 -11.03 -16.45
C VAL A 324 8.93 -9.66 -16.67
N PHE A 325 7.73 -9.43 -16.13
CA PHE A 325 7.08 -8.13 -16.18
C PHE A 325 7.94 -7.04 -15.52
N CYS A 326 8.46 -7.30 -14.31
CA CYS A 326 9.35 -6.37 -13.61
C CYS A 326 10.66 -6.10 -14.39
N TYR A 327 11.14 -7.06 -15.15
CA TYR A 327 12.30 -6.86 -16.02
C TYR A 327 11.98 -5.95 -17.21
N LEU A 328 10.77 -6.03 -17.76
CA LEU A 328 10.33 -5.26 -18.94
C LEU A 328 9.96 -3.81 -18.60
N ILE A 329 9.41 -3.54 -17.40
CA ILE A 329 9.08 -2.18 -16.96
C ILE A 329 10.32 -1.53 -16.34
N GLY A 330 10.98 -0.61 -16.92
CA GLY A 330 12.23 0.00 -16.48
C GLY A 330 12.30 0.53 -15.03
N TYR A 331 11.16 0.67 -14.31
CA TYR A 331 11.09 1.14 -12.93
C TYR A 331 10.52 0.08 -11.98
N VAL A 332 11.38 -0.51 -11.13
CA VAL A 332 10.99 -1.48 -10.11
C VAL A 332 11.66 -1.16 -8.78
N SER A 333 10.85 -0.98 -7.74
CA SER A 333 11.31 -0.93 -6.36
C SER A 333 11.00 -2.26 -5.65
N TYR A 334 11.68 -2.53 -4.52
CA TYR A 334 11.53 -3.80 -3.80
C TYR A 334 10.10 -4.05 -3.28
N TRP A 335 9.32 -3.02 -3.01
CA TRP A 335 7.90 -3.17 -2.62
C TRP A 335 7.01 -3.69 -3.75
N HIS A 336 7.39 -3.50 -5.01
CA HIS A 336 6.68 -4.11 -6.13
C HIS A 336 6.77 -5.64 -6.12
N LEU A 337 7.71 -6.23 -5.37
CA LEU A 337 7.82 -7.69 -5.24
C LEU A 337 6.79 -8.31 -4.27
N ILE A 338 6.03 -7.52 -3.53
CA ILE A 338 5.01 -8.00 -2.57
C ILE A 338 4.07 -9.06 -3.16
N PRO A 339 3.53 -8.92 -4.39
CA PRO A 339 2.58 -9.90 -4.94
C PRO A 339 3.15 -11.31 -5.13
N ILE A 340 4.48 -11.47 -5.25
CA ILE A 340 5.11 -12.80 -5.39
C ILE A 340 5.50 -13.41 -4.05
N ILE A 341 5.55 -12.65 -2.96
CA ILE A 341 5.98 -13.14 -1.65
C ILE A 341 5.16 -14.34 -1.16
N PRO A 342 3.82 -14.38 -1.32
CA PRO A 342 3.03 -15.57 -0.98
C PRO A 342 3.50 -16.85 -1.66
N PHE A 343 3.85 -16.77 -2.94
CA PHE A 343 4.33 -17.91 -3.72
C PHE A 343 5.73 -18.35 -3.28
N LEU A 344 6.60 -17.40 -2.93
CA LEU A 344 7.92 -17.70 -2.38
C LEU A 344 7.80 -18.41 -1.02
N ALA A 345 6.91 -17.93 -0.13
CA ALA A 345 6.66 -18.57 1.15
C ALA A 345 6.11 -20.01 0.98
N ILE A 346 5.21 -20.24 0.01
CA ILE A 346 4.68 -21.56 -0.33
C ILE A 346 5.80 -22.44 -0.90
N SER A 347 6.61 -21.93 -1.81
CA SER A 347 7.72 -22.64 -2.44
C SER A 347 8.77 -23.10 -1.42
N ILE A 348 9.15 -22.21 -0.49
CA ILE A 348 10.07 -22.53 0.61
C ILE A 348 9.49 -23.66 1.48
N SER A 349 8.22 -23.54 1.84
CA SER A 349 7.55 -24.57 2.65
C SER A 349 7.53 -25.93 1.97
N LEU A 350 7.24 -25.97 0.67
CA LEU A 350 7.30 -27.19 -0.14
C LEU A 350 8.71 -27.78 -0.17
N MET A 351 9.72 -26.95 -0.39
CA MET A 351 11.11 -27.38 -0.43
C MET A 351 11.50 -28.04 0.89
N ILE A 352 11.17 -27.42 2.04
CA ILE A 352 11.50 -27.95 3.37
C ILE A 352 10.88 -29.33 3.58
N PHE A 353 9.58 -29.51 3.32
CA PHE A 353 8.91 -30.79 3.48
C PHE A 353 9.46 -31.86 2.54
N ASP A 354 9.80 -31.51 1.30
CA ASP A 354 10.33 -32.46 0.34
C ASP A 354 11.76 -32.90 0.65
N LEU A 355 12.63 -31.97 1.05
CA LEU A 355 13.99 -32.29 1.48
C LEU A 355 13.95 -33.23 2.70
N THR A 356 13.09 -32.89 3.67
CA THR A 356 12.92 -33.69 4.87
C THR A 356 12.47 -35.11 4.52
N ASN A 357 11.47 -35.26 3.64
CA ASN A 357 10.93 -36.59 3.29
C ASN A 357 11.84 -37.43 2.39
N ARG A 358 12.71 -36.81 1.57
CA ARG A 358 13.57 -37.53 0.61
C ARG A 358 14.91 -37.94 1.18
N PHE A 359 15.52 -37.09 2.00
CA PHE A 359 16.93 -37.28 2.40
C PHE A 359 17.10 -37.78 3.82
N LEU A 360 16.04 -37.85 4.61
CA LEU A 360 16.17 -38.15 6.02
C LEU A 360 15.44 -39.46 6.36
N GLN A 361 16.09 -40.28 7.23
CA GLN A 361 15.44 -41.41 7.85
C GLN A 361 14.31 -40.92 8.75
N ALA A 362 13.21 -41.64 8.83
CA ALA A 362 12.01 -41.29 9.58
C ALA A 362 12.30 -40.84 11.04
N LYS A 363 13.37 -41.38 11.65
CA LYS A 363 13.80 -41.06 13.01
C LYS A 363 14.25 -39.61 13.19
N TYR A 364 14.82 -38.98 12.15
CA TYR A 364 15.40 -37.63 12.23
C TYR A 364 14.53 -36.58 11.55
N ASN A 365 13.48 -36.95 10.84
CA ASN A 365 12.65 -36.05 10.06
C ASN A 365 12.11 -34.87 10.89
N THR A 366 11.61 -35.15 12.09
CA THR A 366 11.03 -34.13 12.97
C THR A 366 12.09 -33.14 13.44
N LEU A 367 13.26 -33.61 13.83
CA LEU A 367 14.34 -32.74 14.30
C LEU A 367 14.86 -31.81 13.20
N PHE A 368 15.11 -32.35 12.01
CA PHE A 368 15.55 -31.56 10.86
C PHE A 368 14.49 -30.56 10.41
N LEU A 369 13.22 -30.98 10.39
CA LEU A 369 12.11 -30.08 10.08
C LEU A 369 12.08 -28.90 11.07
N LEU A 370 12.21 -29.17 12.36
CA LEU A 370 12.27 -28.11 13.37
C LEU A 370 13.49 -27.19 13.16
N ILE A 371 14.67 -27.76 12.92
CA ILE A 371 15.88 -26.96 12.66
C ILE A 371 15.66 -26.02 11.47
N PHE A 372 15.13 -26.51 10.33
CA PHE A 372 14.83 -25.68 9.17
C PHE A 372 13.78 -24.61 9.45
N ILE A 373 12.71 -24.94 10.15
CA ILE A 373 11.66 -23.99 10.52
C ILE A 373 12.25 -22.89 11.41
N PHE A 374 13.00 -23.26 12.45
CA PHE A 374 13.60 -22.29 13.36
C PHE A 374 14.66 -21.43 12.68
N SER A 375 15.46 -22.00 11.77
CA SER A 375 16.51 -21.23 11.06
C SER A 375 15.97 -20.15 10.12
N ILE A 376 14.69 -20.24 9.68
CA ILE A 376 14.05 -19.23 8.84
C ILE A 376 13.15 -18.32 9.69
N ILE A 377 12.29 -18.87 10.52
CA ILE A 377 11.27 -18.09 11.25
C ILE A 377 11.91 -17.22 12.31
N VAL A 378 12.88 -17.74 13.09
CA VAL A 378 13.43 -16.99 14.23
C VAL A 378 14.24 -15.78 13.79
N PRO A 379 15.19 -15.86 12.84
CA PRO A 379 15.91 -14.68 12.35
C PRO A 379 14.97 -13.64 11.74
N SER A 380 14.03 -14.05 10.87
CA SER A 380 13.07 -13.15 10.25
C SER A 380 12.18 -12.46 11.30
N LEU A 381 11.73 -13.19 12.32
CA LEU A 381 10.94 -12.63 13.43
C LEU A 381 11.76 -11.63 14.25
N ILE A 382 13.03 -11.91 14.53
CA ILE A 382 13.92 -10.98 15.25
C ILE A 382 14.08 -9.69 14.47
N ILE A 383 14.37 -9.77 13.16
CA ILE A 383 14.51 -8.61 12.28
C ILE A 383 13.20 -7.82 12.26
N SER A 384 12.07 -8.48 12.02
CA SER A 384 10.75 -7.84 11.99
C SER A 384 10.40 -7.19 13.33
N THR A 385 10.72 -7.83 14.46
CA THR A 385 10.49 -7.27 15.80
C THR A 385 11.32 -6.00 16.01
N ASN A 386 12.60 -6.01 15.63
CA ASN A 386 13.46 -4.82 15.73
C ASN A 386 12.91 -3.65 14.91
N LEU A 387 12.36 -3.92 13.71
CA LEU A 387 11.72 -2.90 12.89
C LEU A 387 10.48 -2.32 13.56
N ILE A 388 9.53 -3.17 13.95
CA ILE A 388 8.23 -2.71 14.48
C ILE A 388 8.30 -2.08 15.87
N THR A 389 9.38 -2.29 16.62
CA THR A 389 9.61 -1.65 17.92
C THR A 389 10.32 -0.31 17.83
N SER A 390 10.71 0.12 16.62
CA SER A 390 11.36 1.41 16.41
C SER A 390 10.37 2.58 16.44
N SER A 391 10.84 3.80 16.78
CA SER A 391 10.10 5.06 16.71
C SER A 391 10.67 5.93 15.59
N ALA A 392 10.14 5.76 14.38
CA ALA A 392 10.65 6.44 13.19
C ALA A 392 9.90 7.75 12.85
N ASN A 393 8.74 8.03 13.52
CA ASN A 393 7.81 9.07 13.10
C ASN A 393 7.76 10.32 13.98
N ASP A 394 8.39 10.33 15.14
CA ASP A 394 8.34 11.45 16.08
C ASP A 394 8.67 12.79 15.42
N PHE A 395 9.65 12.80 14.51
CA PHE A 395 10.04 13.98 13.75
C PHE A 395 8.88 14.51 12.88
N HIS A 396 8.24 13.65 12.09
CA HIS A 396 7.15 14.04 11.19
C HIS A 396 5.90 14.48 11.96
N LEU A 397 5.57 13.78 13.04
CA LEU A 397 4.42 14.10 13.89
C LEU A 397 4.58 15.46 14.57
N ASN A 398 5.78 15.80 15.03
CA ASN A 398 6.07 17.11 15.58
C ASN A 398 5.94 18.24 14.54
N VAL A 399 6.37 18.00 13.30
CA VAL A 399 6.18 18.97 12.19
C VAL A 399 4.70 19.19 11.91
N ILE A 400 3.91 18.12 11.80
CA ILE A 400 2.46 18.19 11.55
C ILE A 400 1.75 18.92 12.70
N SER A 401 2.14 18.64 13.94
CA SER A 401 1.61 19.32 15.12
C SER A 401 1.87 20.82 15.08
N ALA A 402 3.08 21.24 14.68
CA ALA A 402 3.41 22.65 14.54
C ALA A 402 2.62 23.32 13.41
N ILE A 403 2.47 22.67 12.26
CA ILE A 403 1.62 23.16 11.16
C ILE A 403 0.18 23.33 11.65
N SER A 404 -0.38 22.34 12.33
CA SER A 404 -1.72 22.36 12.88
C SER A 404 -1.93 23.53 13.85
N LYS A 405 -0.95 23.79 14.72
CA LYS A 405 -0.97 24.91 15.66
C LYS A 405 -0.98 26.26 14.95
N GLU A 406 -0.14 26.44 13.92
CA GLU A 406 -0.07 27.70 13.17
C GLU A 406 -1.35 27.96 12.35
N VAL A 407 -1.93 26.92 11.74
CA VAL A 407 -3.23 27.03 11.06
C VAL A 407 -4.31 27.50 12.02
N LYS A 408 -4.37 26.93 13.22
CA LYS A 408 -5.33 27.35 14.26
C LYS A 408 -5.10 28.79 14.70
N ASN A 409 -3.85 29.18 14.94
CA ASN A 409 -3.50 30.52 15.36
C ASN A 409 -3.93 31.55 14.30
N PHE A 410 -3.68 31.27 13.03
CA PHE A 410 -4.11 32.10 11.91
C PHE A 410 -5.63 32.27 11.89
N ASN A 411 -6.38 31.18 11.96
CA ASN A 411 -7.84 31.20 11.94
C ASN A 411 -8.42 32.00 13.11
N LEU A 412 -7.87 31.85 14.31
CA LEU A 412 -8.30 32.62 15.50
C LEU A 412 -8.05 34.12 15.36
N LYS A 413 -6.92 34.54 14.79
CA LYS A 413 -6.64 35.97 14.57
C LYS A 413 -7.61 36.60 13.57
N HIS A 414 -7.94 35.88 12.50
CA HIS A 414 -8.79 36.42 11.42
C HIS A 414 -10.29 36.27 11.69
N SER A 415 -10.73 35.31 12.51
CA SER A 415 -12.13 35.23 12.95
C SER A 415 -12.53 36.39 13.88
N ASN A 416 -11.60 36.90 14.69
CA ASN A 416 -11.85 38.05 15.58
C ASN A 416 -11.89 39.40 14.84
N SER A 417 -11.29 39.48 13.64
CA SER A 417 -11.33 40.71 12.84
C SER A 417 -12.65 40.90 12.07
N THR A 418 -13.35 39.81 11.74
CA THR A 418 -14.63 39.86 11.01
C THR A 418 -15.83 40.26 11.90
N THR A 419 -15.71 40.20 13.21
CA THR A 419 -16.77 40.62 14.14
C THR A 419 -16.85 42.14 14.36
N PHE A 420 -15.88 42.94 13.91
CA PHE A 420 -15.87 44.37 14.10
C PHE A 420 -16.27 45.20 12.87
N GLU A 421 -16.44 44.61 11.68
CA GLU A 421 -16.72 45.35 10.43
C GLU A 421 -18.14 45.15 9.86
N THR A 422 -19.13 44.72 10.64
CA THR A 422 -20.52 44.56 10.16
C THR A 422 -21.34 45.86 10.23
N THR A 423 -20.83 47.00 9.81
CA THR A 423 -21.62 48.25 9.67
C THR A 423 -21.27 49.08 8.45
N ASN A 424 -20.93 48.50 7.31
CA ASN A 424 -21.01 49.25 6.04
C ASN A 424 -21.23 48.32 4.86
N ASN A 425 -22.35 48.51 4.18
CA ASN A 425 -22.77 47.89 2.94
C ASN A 425 -21.81 48.19 1.78
N ASP A 426 -20.87 47.30 1.52
CA ASP A 426 -20.22 47.24 0.20
C ASP A 426 -20.05 45.77 -0.19
N GLN A 427 -20.99 45.30 -1.00
CA GLN A 427 -21.11 43.88 -1.48
C GLN A 427 -20.12 43.52 -2.61
N ASN A 428 -19.01 44.22 -2.79
CA ASN A 428 -18.10 43.96 -3.92
C ASN A 428 -16.60 44.07 -3.60
N SER A 429 -16.15 43.77 -2.40
CA SER A 429 -14.72 43.60 -2.17
C SER A 429 -14.36 42.11 -2.19
N ASN A 430 -13.58 41.71 -3.19
CA ASN A 430 -12.97 40.40 -3.33
C ASN A 430 -12.26 39.99 -2.02
N ASN A 431 -12.89 39.18 -1.21
CA ASN A 431 -12.42 38.67 0.09
C ASN A 431 -11.28 37.62 -0.08
N THR A 432 -10.35 37.84 -1.02
CA THR A 432 -9.22 36.96 -1.30
C THR A 432 -8.07 37.10 -0.31
N ASN A 433 -8.01 38.23 0.44
CA ASN A 433 -6.84 38.55 1.28
C ASN A 433 -6.80 37.85 2.64
N ASN A 434 -7.86 37.14 3.05
CA ASN A 434 -7.93 36.51 4.39
C ASN A 434 -7.72 35.00 4.40
N LYS A 435 -7.21 34.42 3.33
CA LYS A 435 -6.97 32.94 3.29
C LYS A 435 -5.49 32.62 3.48
N LEU A 436 -5.22 31.65 4.36
CA LEU A 436 -3.87 31.09 4.53
C LEU A 436 -3.55 30.17 3.35
N THR A 437 -2.38 30.34 2.74
CA THR A 437 -1.84 29.44 1.72
C THR A 437 -0.73 28.58 2.33
N ILE A 438 -0.87 27.25 2.27
CA ILE A 438 0.13 26.32 2.81
C ILE A 438 0.91 25.70 1.66
N LEU A 439 2.23 25.84 1.70
CA LEU A 439 3.16 25.26 0.75
C LEU A 439 4.01 24.18 1.43
N GLY A 440 4.03 22.98 0.88
CA GLY A 440 4.79 21.91 1.50
C GLY A 440 4.95 20.66 0.62
N THR A 441 5.25 19.54 1.25
CA THR A 441 5.36 18.23 0.60
C THR A 441 4.13 17.36 0.89
N ASN A 442 3.89 16.31 0.09
CA ASN A 442 2.70 15.47 0.19
C ASN A 442 2.55 14.71 1.51
N TYR A 443 3.62 14.55 2.31
CA TYR A 443 3.59 13.76 3.55
C TYR A 443 2.42 14.08 4.47
N TRP A 444 2.07 15.36 4.58
CA TRP A 444 1.12 15.86 5.58
C TRP A 444 0.10 16.88 5.04
N LEU A 445 0.19 17.30 3.77
CA LEU A 445 -0.69 18.36 3.23
C LEU A 445 -2.18 18.00 3.26
N TRP A 446 -2.52 16.71 3.28
CA TRP A 446 -3.89 16.26 3.40
C TRP A 446 -4.52 16.63 4.76
N ILE A 447 -3.72 16.71 5.84
CA ILE A 447 -4.20 17.07 7.17
C ILE A 447 -4.69 18.52 7.21
N PRO A 448 -3.91 19.55 6.86
CA PRO A 448 -4.42 20.92 6.82
C PRO A 448 -5.56 21.09 5.83
N LYS A 449 -5.55 20.36 4.71
CA LYS A 449 -6.58 20.50 3.68
C LYS A 449 -7.95 19.93 4.11
N TYR A 450 -7.99 18.76 4.73
CA TYR A 450 -9.24 18.02 4.99
C TYR A 450 -9.60 17.91 6.48
N ILE A 451 -8.66 18.16 7.39
CA ILE A 451 -8.85 17.95 8.83
C ILE A 451 -8.90 19.27 9.60
N LEU A 452 -8.01 20.22 9.28
CA LEU A 452 -7.82 21.40 10.15
C LEU A 452 -8.66 22.58 9.77
N ASP A 453 -9.28 22.62 8.63
CA ASP A 453 -10.34 23.51 8.22
C ASP A 453 -10.37 23.81 6.72
N ASN A 454 -11.40 23.86 6.31
CA ASN A 454 -12.29 24.20 5.28
C ASN A 454 -11.94 25.44 4.47
N GLY A 455 -11.03 25.38 3.65
CA GLY A 455 -10.75 26.42 2.69
C GLY A 455 -9.33 26.92 2.69
N GLN A 456 -8.44 26.21 3.35
CA GLN A 456 -7.01 26.48 3.22
C GLN A 456 -6.55 26.11 1.81
N ASN A 457 -5.84 27.04 1.16
CA ASN A 457 -5.18 26.75 -0.09
C ASN A 457 -3.90 25.96 0.23
N VAL A 458 -3.88 24.68 -0.12
CA VAL A 458 -2.78 23.78 0.19
C VAL A 458 -2.14 23.31 -1.10
N TYR A 459 -0.86 23.60 -1.28
CA TYR A 459 -0.14 23.36 -2.52
C TYR A 459 1.22 22.72 -2.29
N LYS A 460 1.66 21.92 -3.26
CA LYS A 460 2.99 21.34 -3.27
C LYS A 460 4.02 22.36 -3.73
N THR A 461 5.15 22.49 -3.02
CA THR A 461 6.21 23.47 -3.30
C THR A 461 6.78 23.44 -4.73
N ASN A 462 6.64 22.34 -5.44
CA ASN A 462 7.17 22.22 -6.80
C ASN A 462 6.27 22.84 -7.90
N PHE A 463 5.06 23.29 -7.55
CA PHE A 463 4.03 23.60 -8.54
C PHE A 463 3.79 25.06 -8.84
N ILE A 464 4.04 25.97 -7.88
CA ILE A 464 3.33 27.25 -7.89
C ILE A 464 4.28 28.41 -7.66
N ALA A 465 5.11 28.72 -8.63
CA ALA A 465 5.85 29.96 -8.59
C ALA A 465 5.09 31.15 -9.20
N ASN A 466 4.21 30.91 -10.16
CA ASN A 466 3.62 31.99 -10.97
C ASN A 466 2.17 32.34 -10.62
N GLU A 467 1.50 31.58 -9.77
CA GLU A 467 0.06 31.77 -9.48
C GLU A 467 -0.28 32.21 -8.06
N ILE A 468 0.68 32.18 -7.12
CA ILE A 468 0.42 32.58 -5.74
C ILE A 468 0.49 34.10 -5.61
N LYS A 469 -0.66 34.71 -5.57
CA LYS A 469 -0.85 36.14 -5.29
C LYS A 469 -1.36 36.41 -3.87
N THR A 470 -1.02 35.54 -2.90
CA THR A 470 -1.53 35.69 -1.53
C THR A 470 -0.43 36.18 -0.59
N ASP A 471 -0.79 37.11 0.27
CA ASP A 471 0.14 37.69 1.26
C ASP A 471 0.35 36.80 2.48
N ASN A 472 -0.53 35.78 2.68
CA ASN A 472 -0.52 34.93 3.85
C ASN A 472 -0.02 33.51 3.47
N ILE A 473 1.28 33.26 3.63
CA ILE A 473 1.89 31.96 3.26
C ILE A 473 2.51 31.31 4.49
N LEU A 474 2.16 30.03 4.71
CA LEU A 474 2.85 29.11 5.60
C LEU A 474 3.68 28.12 4.75
N LEU A 475 5.00 28.23 4.83
CA LEU A 475 5.93 27.43 4.05
C LEU A 475 6.53 26.32 4.91
N VAL A 476 6.41 25.07 4.44
CA VAL A 476 7.06 23.89 5.04
C VAL A 476 8.21 23.46 4.13
N ALA A 477 9.38 24.00 4.41
CA ALA A 477 10.59 23.84 3.59
C ALA A 477 11.40 22.62 4.03
N GLY A 478 11.46 21.60 3.19
CA GLY A 478 12.33 20.44 3.41
C GLY A 478 13.79 20.70 2.99
N GLU A 479 14.71 19.86 3.41
CA GLU A 479 16.16 20.03 3.19
C GLU A 479 16.55 20.26 1.73
N ASN A 480 16.00 19.48 0.80
CA ASN A 480 16.27 19.64 -0.63
C ASN A 480 15.75 20.99 -1.16
N PHE A 481 14.59 21.43 -0.68
CA PHE A 481 14.04 22.72 -1.01
C PHE A 481 14.95 23.84 -0.48
N ILE A 482 15.36 23.79 0.79
CA ILE A 482 16.26 24.75 1.42
C ILE A 482 17.58 24.82 0.65
N LYS A 483 18.20 23.68 0.33
CA LYS A 483 19.44 23.61 -0.48
C LYS A 483 19.26 24.25 -1.86
N THR A 484 18.10 24.07 -2.50
CA THR A 484 17.81 24.66 -3.81
C THR A 484 17.64 26.18 -3.71
N MET A 485 16.94 26.68 -2.67
CA MET A 485 16.69 28.10 -2.45
C MET A 485 17.96 28.87 -2.04
N THR A 486 18.87 28.23 -1.33
CA THR A 486 20.14 28.83 -0.88
C THR A 486 21.26 28.82 -1.93
N ARG A 487 21.16 27.98 -2.98
CA ARG A 487 22.12 27.96 -4.09
C ARG A 487 21.87 29.12 -5.04
N SER A 488 22.90 29.93 -5.30
CA SER A 488 22.77 31.22 -6.01
C SER A 488 22.50 31.15 -7.53
N ASN A 489 22.64 30.00 -8.18
CA ASN A 489 22.77 29.90 -9.65
C ASN A 489 21.56 29.28 -10.39
N ASN A 490 20.38 29.15 -9.79
CA ASN A 490 19.22 28.58 -10.49
C ASN A 490 18.37 29.70 -11.13
N THR A 491 18.44 29.80 -12.46
CA THR A 491 17.75 30.81 -13.28
C THR A 491 16.39 30.39 -13.83
N LYS A 492 15.85 29.22 -13.43
CA LYS A 492 14.51 28.80 -13.86
C LYS A 492 13.44 29.67 -13.22
N SER A 493 12.52 30.24 -14.02
CA SER A 493 11.48 31.19 -13.58
C SER A 493 10.66 30.69 -12.37
N ASN A 494 10.34 29.38 -12.33
CA ASN A 494 9.61 28.77 -11.21
C ASN A 494 10.39 28.76 -9.88
N VAL A 495 11.71 28.84 -9.91
CA VAL A 495 12.56 28.90 -8.72
C VAL A 495 12.65 30.32 -8.17
N ILE A 496 12.50 31.33 -9.01
CA ILE A 496 12.64 32.74 -8.62
C ILE A 496 11.53 33.15 -7.64
N GLY A 497 10.26 32.91 -7.97
CA GLY A 497 9.13 33.24 -7.08
C GLY A 497 9.17 32.47 -5.74
N LEU A 498 9.55 31.19 -5.75
CA LEU A 498 9.72 30.41 -4.52
C LEU A 498 10.92 30.90 -3.68
N LYS A 499 11.97 31.39 -4.31
CA LYS A 499 13.11 31.98 -3.63
C LYS A 499 12.75 33.31 -2.95
N GLU A 500 11.92 34.11 -3.60
CA GLU A 500 11.38 35.33 -3.02
C GLU A 500 10.53 35.03 -1.79
N ILE A 501 9.56 34.12 -1.90
CA ILE A 501 8.73 33.64 -0.77
C ILE A 501 9.61 33.13 0.38
N TYR A 502 10.63 32.33 0.10
CA TYR A 502 11.53 31.81 1.12
C TYR A 502 12.34 32.92 1.80
N SER A 503 12.83 33.89 1.03
CA SER A 503 13.65 35.02 1.56
C SER A 503 12.84 36.03 2.38
N GLN A 504 11.58 36.24 2.02
CA GLN A 504 10.66 37.19 2.70
C GLN A 504 9.93 36.56 3.90
N SER A 505 10.03 35.23 4.09
CA SER A 505 9.34 34.53 5.17
C SER A 505 10.19 34.44 6.44
N ASP A 506 9.55 34.64 7.59
CA ASP A 506 10.17 34.47 8.91
C ASP A 506 10.20 33.02 9.35
N LEU A 507 11.31 32.59 9.97
CA LEU A 507 11.45 31.27 10.54
C LEU A 507 10.64 31.16 11.83
N ILE A 508 9.65 30.24 11.88
CA ILE A 508 8.88 29.92 13.08
C ILE A 508 9.57 28.84 13.90
N SER A 509 9.89 27.73 13.23
CA SER A 509 10.47 26.56 13.87
C SER A 509 11.39 25.80 12.92
N LYS A 510 12.41 25.18 13.50
CA LYS A 510 13.36 24.32 12.78
C LYS A 510 13.33 22.94 13.42
N PHE A 511 13.11 21.94 12.59
CA PHE A 511 13.12 20.52 12.98
C PHE A 511 14.33 19.86 12.32
N GLU A 512 15.08 19.12 13.09
CA GLU A 512 16.22 18.34 12.61
C GLU A 512 16.11 16.90 13.12
N GLN A 513 16.29 15.95 12.21
CA GLN A 513 16.35 14.53 12.56
C GLN A 513 17.81 14.11 12.67
N ASP A 514 18.17 13.56 13.82
CA ASP A 514 19.47 12.93 14.03
C ASP A 514 19.51 11.57 13.33
N THR A 515 19.99 11.57 12.09
CA THR A 515 20.04 10.36 11.25
C THR A 515 21.13 9.37 11.69
N THR A 516 22.12 9.80 12.46
CA THR A 516 23.17 8.90 12.96
C THR A 516 22.57 7.88 13.94
N LYS A 517 21.66 8.32 14.83
CA LYS A 517 20.96 7.43 15.75
C LYS A 517 19.92 6.53 15.09
N SER A 518 19.28 6.97 14.00
CA SER A 518 18.31 6.16 13.27
C SER A 518 18.99 5.08 12.41
N ILE A 519 20.12 5.39 11.80
CA ILE A 519 20.91 4.43 11.00
C ILE A 519 21.57 3.38 11.91
N GLU A 520 22.12 3.77 13.06
CA GLU A 520 22.70 2.82 14.01
C GLU A 520 21.66 1.89 14.67
N LYS A 521 20.44 2.39 14.92
CA LYS A 521 19.37 1.60 15.58
C LYS A 521 18.56 0.75 14.62
N ASN A 522 18.34 1.19 13.39
CA ASN A 522 17.44 0.56 12.41
C ASN A 522 18.20 -0.21 11.32
N GLY A 523 19.53 -0.24 11.36
CA GLY A 523 20.33 -0.92 10.36
C GLY A 523 20.07 -0.42 8.94
N HIS A 524 20.36 -1.24 7.96
CA HIS A 524 20.24 -0.93 6.52
C HIS A 524 18.80 -0.76 5.99
N PHE A 525 17.78 -0.70 6.86
CA PHE A 525 16.36 -0.68 6.46
C PHE A 525 15.80 0.70 6.15
N ASP A 526 16.56 1.76 6.45
CA ASP A 526 16.21 3.13 6.06
C ASP A 526 16.60 3.39 4.59
N LEU A 527 16.37 2.39 3.73
CA LEU A 527 16.75 2.40 2.31
C LEU A 527 16.04 3.48 1.49
N ASP A 528 14.96 4.04 2.02
CA ASP A 528 14.12 5.05 1.35
C ASP A 528 13.93 6.33 2.15
N SER A 529 14.67 6.55 3.24
CA SER A 529 14.64 7.82 3.98
C SER A 529 15.31 8.95 3.18
N LYS A 530 14.80 9.22 2.00
CA LYS A 530 14.95 10.51 1.30
C LYS A 530 14.14 11.60 1.99
N GLY A 531 13.60 11.31 3.18
CA GLY A 531 12.92 12.28 4.03
C GLY A 531 13.88 13.40 4.40
N SER A 532 13.40 14.64 4.35
CA SER A 532 14.18 15.79 4.77
C SER A 532 14.73 15.58 6.17
N LYS A 533 16.04 15.57 6.30
CA LYS A 533 16.74 15.55 7.58
C LYS A 533 16.54 16.85 8.35
N LYS A 534 16.15 17.89 7.65
CA LYS A 534 15.88 19.23 8.17
C LYS A 534 14.61 19.77 7.54
N ILE A 535 13.70 20.27 8.36
CA ILE A 535 12.49 20.99 7.94
C ILE A 535 12.45 22.33 8.64
N GLU A 536 12.16 23.39 7.89
CA GLU A 536 11.88 24.73 8.40
C GLU A 536 10.40 25.05 8.18
N LEU A 537 9.73 25.47 9.25
CA LEU A 537 8.41 26.06 9.19
C LEU A 537 8.58 27.57 9.17
N ARG A 538 8.09 28.22 8.13
CA ARG A 538 8.27 29.67 7.89
C ARG A 538 6.93 30.33 7.55
N LYS A 539 6.78 31.60 7.88
CA LYS A 539 5.57 32.38 7.57
C LYS A 539 5.93 33.78 7.03
N ASN A 540 5.06 34.34 6.21
CA ASN A 540 5.14 35.75 5.74
C ASN A 540 3.92 36.58 6.15
N TYR A 541 3.18 36.19 7.18
CA TYR A 541 2.06 36.93 7.75
C TYR A 541 2.33 37.30 9.20
N TYR A 542 1.74 38.39 9.68
CA TYR A 542 1.88 38.94 11.03
C TYR A 542 0.65 38.71 11.90
#